data_ccf1fdc1937fbe277ea51520d16117b0
#
_entry.id   ccf1fdc1937fbe277ea51520d16117b0
#
_cell.length_a   1.000
_cell.length_b   1.000
_cell.length_c   1.000
_cell.angle_alpha   90.00
_cell.angle_beta   90.00
_cell.angle_gamma   90.00
#
_symmetry.space_group_name_H-M   'P 1'
#
loop_
_entity.id
_entity.type
_entity.pdbx_description
1 polymer ?
#
loop_
_entity_poly.entity_id
_entity_poly.type
_entity_poly.pdbx_seq_one_letter_code
_entity_poly.pdbx_strand_id
1 'polypeptide(L)'
;SLLFVASRIAEIEKNCDLVRRAGFDPLIVDVRCFALRNILKTYEESESTKTQVFIEISGTENYAVCMHDSLPFIYDIYVSDADTTALIEGGKGLNDELFDRLASQIRTSLTAFIKQSGVPGLEKVQVTSSLSHAEKFFERLKKEIVEYKVVPIDPFTFVQIPPQQKGRVETEKNHSSLAVALGLATRQLDVFGYYKFVTAVSNINLLPDREDRI
;
A
#
# COMPACT_ATOMS: atom_id res chain seq x y z
N SER A 1 13.89 16.48 8.21
CA SER A 1 13.41 15.22 8.78
C SER A 1 14.15 14.04 8.12
N LEU A 2 14.41 12.99 8.90
CA LEU A 2 15.06 11.77 8.44
C LEU A 2 14.02 10.65 8.44
N LEU A 3 13.87 9.96 7.29
CA LEU A 3 13.08 8.74 7.22
C LEU A 3 14.02 7.55 7.44
N PHE A 4 13.69 6.72 8.42
CA PHE A 4 14.44 5.51 8.75
C PHE A 4 13.58 4.28 8.47
N VAL A 5 14.16 3.29 7.77
CA VAL A 5 13.50 2.02 7.48
C VAL A 5 14.40 0.89 7.92
N ALA A 6 13.84 -0.03 8.68
CA ALA A 6 14.55 -1.22 9.16
C ALA A 6 13.65 -2.46 9.10
N SER A 7 14.26 -3.61 8.85
CA SER A 7 13.61 -4.92 8.92
C SER A 7 14.55 -5.95 9.54
N ARG A 8 14.00 -7.06 10.01
CA ARG A 8 14.81 -8.18 10.51
C ARG A 8 15.45 -8.90 9.32
N ILE A 9 16.77 -9.12 9.38
CA ILE A 9 17.50 -9.85 8.34
C ILE A 9 16.86 -11.21 8.07
N ALA A 10 16.47 -11.95 9.08
CA ALA A 10 15.84 -13.27 8.94
C ALA A 10 14.54 -13.25 8.13
N GLU A 11 13.73 -12.19 8.23
CA GLU A 11 12.52 -12.04 7.40
C GLU A 11 12.87 -11.73 5.95
N ILE A 12 13.89 -10.91 5.73
CA ILE A 12 14.37 -10.61 4.38
C ILE A 12 14.90 -11.89 3.72
N GLU A 13 15.76 -12.63 4.40
CA GLU A 13 16.35 -13.87 3.91
C GLU A 13 15.29 -14.93 3.60
N LYS A 14 14.32 -15.12 4.49
CA LYS A 14 13.19 -16.03 4.29
C LYS A 14 12.43 -15.74 3.00
N ASN A 15 12.13 -14.46 2.74
CA ASN A 15 11.43 -14.05 1.52
C ASN A 15 12.33 -14.21 0.28
N CYS A 16 13.62 -13.87 0.38
CA CYS A 16 14.59 -14.07 -0.69
C CYS A 16 14.74 -15.55 -1.05
N ASP A 17 14.77 -16.43 -0.06
CA ASP A 17 14.89 -17.88 -0.29
C ASP A 17 13.65 -18.45 -0.99
N LEU A 18 12.44 -17.94 -0.66
CA LEU A 18 11.24 -18.31 -1.36
C LEU A 18 11.32 -17.95 -2.86
N VAL A 19 11.78 -16.73 -3.16
CA VAL A 19 11.98 -16.24 -4.53
C VAL A 19 13.02 -17.08 -5.27
N ARG A 20 14.15 -17.39 -4.63
CA ARG A 20 15.21 -18.22 -5.21
C ARG A 20 14.73 -19.66 -5.50
N ARG A 21 13.95 -20.25 -4.58
CA ARG A 21 13.34 -21.59 -4.80
C ARG A 21 12.36 -21.59 -5.98
N ALA A 22 11.74 -20.45 -6.28
CA ALA A 22 10.91 -20.31 -7.48
C ALA A 22 11.73 -20.07 -8.78
N GLY A 23 13.07 -20.07 -8.69
CA GLY A 23 13.96 -19.92 -9.85
C GLY A 23 14.28 -18.47 -10.22
N PHE A 24 14.01 -17.50 -9.33
CA PHE A 24 14.30 -16.09 -9.56
C PHE A 24 15.42 -15.60 -8.64
N ASP A 25 16.14 -14.58 -9.08
CA ASP A 25 17.12 -13.88 -8.24
C ASP A 25 16.52 -12.57 -7.72
N PRO A 26 16.36 -12.40 -6.39
CA PRO A 26 15.84 -11.15 -5.82
C PRO A 26 16.89 -10.05 -5.94
N LEU A 27 16.59 -9.02 -6.72
CA LEU A 27 17.44 -7.85 -6.91
C LEU A 27 17.12 -6.71 -5.94
N ILE A 28 15.87 -6.62 -5.51
CA ILE A 28 15.36 -5.57 -4.66
C ILE A 28 14.39 -6.17 -3.64
N VAL A 29 14.55 -5.78 -2.38
CA VAL A 29 13.59 -6.01 -1.32
C VAL A 29 13.09 -4.66 -0.84
N ASP A 30 11.81 -4.40 -1.05
CA ASP A 30 11.16 -3.15 -0.67
C ASP A 30 10.14 -3.37 0.46
N VAL A 31 9.70 -2.29 1.06
CA VAL A 31 8.66 -2.28 2.08
C VAL A 31 7.31 -2.08 1.41
N ARG A 32 6.32 -2.85 1.83
CA ARG A 32 4.98 -2.86 1.24
C ARG A 32 4.36 -1.46 1.13
N CYS A 33 4.44 -0.64 2.17
CA CYS A 33 3.92 0.72 2.17
C CYS A 33 4.60 1.62 1.12
N PHE A 34 5.86 1.38 0.76
CA PHE A 34 6.53 2.13 -0.30
C PHE A 34 6.13 1.66 -1.70
N ALA A 35 5.86 0.38 -1.86
CA ALA A 35 5.25 -0.12 -3.10
C ALA A 35 3.90 0.57 -3.35
N LEU A 36 3.05 0.67 -2.33
CA LEU A 36 1.77 1.40 -2.42
C LEU A 36 1.97 2.90 -2.69
N ARG A 37 2.97 3.53 -2.07
CA ARG A 37 3.32 4.92 -2.38
C ARG A 37 3.61 5.14 -3.88
N ASN A 38 4.26 4.17 -4.54
CA ASN A 38 4.55 4.30 -5.97
C ASN A 38 3.26 4.37 -6.80
N ILE A 39 2.21 3.65 -6.39
CA ILE A 39 0.88 3.79 -7.00
C ILE A 39 0.33 5.20 -6.78
N LEU A 40 0.38 5.71 -5.55
CA LEU A 40 -0.08 7.07 -5.24
C LEU A 40 0.63 8.13 -6.07
N LYS A 41 1.92 7.98 -6.27
CA LYS A 41 2.70 8.91 -7.11
C LYS A 41 2.18 8.94 -8.55
N THR A 42 1.83 7.80 -9.11
CA THR A 42 1.20 7.73 -10.44
C THR A 42 -0.15 8.48 -10.47
N TYR A 43 -0.94 8.39 -9.40
CA TYR A 43 -2.18 9.15 -9.25
C TYR A 43 -1.92 10.65 -9.09
N GLU A 44 -0.93 11.05 -8.28
CA GLU A 44 -0.56 12.45 -8.08
C GLU A 44 -0.18 13.12 -9.39
N GLU A 45 0.65 12.46 -10.20
CA GLU A 45 1.07 12.96 -11.50
C GLU A 45 -0.11 13.15 -12.46
N SER A 46 -1.15 12.32 -12.36
CA SER A 46 -2.31 12.38 -13.25
C SER A 46 -3.41 13.34 -12.78
N GLU A 47 -3.64 13.46 -11.47
CA GLU A 47 -4.72 14.25 -10.89
C GLU A 47 -4.26 15.66 -10.45
N SER A 48 -2.96 15.97 -10.52
CA SER A 48 -2.36 17.24 -10.06
C SER A 48 -2.67 17.59 -8.60
N THR A 49 -2.96 16.59 -7.78
CA THR A 49 -3.28 16.78 -6.37
C THR A 49 -2.04 16.59 -5.51
N LYS A 50 -1.77 17.59 -4.63
CA LYS A 50 -0.61 17.55 -3.73
C LYS A 50 -0.78 16.61 -2.53
N THR A 51 -2.01 16.20 -2.24
CA THR A 51 -2.33 15.37 -1.09
C THR A 51 -3.07 14.13 -1.53
N GLN A 52 -2.51 12.98 -1.21
CA GLN A 52 -3.08 11.67 -1.49
C GLN A 52 -3.13 10.84 -0.20
N VAL A 53 -4.21 10.13 0.01
CA VAL A 53 -4.36 9.19 1.12
C VAL A 53 -4.74 7.83 0.62
N PHE A 54 -3.99 6.86 1.06
CA PHE A 54 -4.15 5.46 0.73
C PHE A 54 -4.23 4.62 2.00
N ILE A 55 -5.25 3.80 2.10
CA ILE A 55 -5.43 2.88 3.22
C ILE A 55 -5.39 1.45 2.70
N GLU A 56 -4.53 0.63 3.28
CA GLU A 56 -4.54 -0.81 3.07
C GLU A 56 -5.09 -1.52 4.29
N ILE A 57 -6.05 -2.42 4.05
CA ILE A 57 -6.56 -3.36 5.02
C ILE A 57 -6.46 -4.76 4.42
N SER A 58 -5.47 -5.52 4.87
CA SER A 58 -5.20 -6.89 4.40
C SER A 58 -5.43 -7.96 5.48
N GLY A 59 -5.78 -7.52 6.66
CA GLY A 59 -5.92 -8.38 7.84
C GLY A 59 -4.62 -8.43 8.66
N THR A 60 -3.53 -8.90 8.08
CA THR A 60 -2.23 -9.01 8.78
C THR A 60 -1.40 -7.72 8.74
N GLU A 61 -1.54 -6.95 7.68
CA GLU A 61 -0.84 -5.68 7.51
C GLU A 61 -1.86 -4.60 7.16
N ASN A 62 -1.97 -3.60 8.03
CA ASN A 62 -2.98 -2.56 7.91
C ASN A 62 -2.34 -1.21 8.20
N TYR A 63 -2.39 -0.30 7.24
CA TYR A 63 -1.80 1.02 7.41
C TYR A 63 -2.39 2.07 6.47
N ALA A 64 -2.21 3.34 6.85
CA ALA A 64 -2.45 4.48 5.98
C ALA A 64 -1.12 5.02 5.47
N VAL A 65 -1.00 5.17 4.15
CA VAL A 65 0.07 5.90 3.49
C VAL A 65 -0.51 7.21 2.99
N CYS A 66 -0.05 8.31 3.58
CA CYS A 66 -0.49 9.64 3.21
C CYS A 66 0.67 10.38 2.56
N MET A 67 0.41 11.04 1.45
CA MET A 67 1.39 11.84 0.73
C MET A 67 0.98 13.31 0.76
N HIS A 68 1.91 14.19 1.05
CA HIS A 68 1.71 15.62 0.91
C HIS A 68 3.00 16.28 0.42
N ASP A 69 2.94 17.02 -0.69
CA ASP A 69 4.10 17.60 -1.37
C ASP A 69 5.25 16.58 -1.55
N SER A 70 4.91 15.35 -1.99
CA SER A 70 5.82 14.22 -2.18
C SER A 70 6.47 13.66 -0.90
N LEU A 71 6.08 14.13 0.28
CA LEU A 71 6.54 13.60 1.56
C LEU A 71 5.59 12.49 2.05
N PRO A 72 6.09 11.30 2.37
CA PRO A 72 5.28 10.22 2.90
C PRO A 72 5.08 10.34 4.42
N PHE A 73 3.85 10.06 4.85
CA PHE A 73 3.47 9.87 6.24
C PHE A 73 2.80 8.51 6.35
N ILE A 74 3.31 7.66 7.22
CA ILE A 74 2.86 6.27 7.35
C ILE A 74 2.35 6.05 8.76
N TYR A 75 1.14 5.54 8.89
CA TYR A 75 0.49 5.25 10.15
C TYR A 75 -0.01 3.81 10.17
N ASP A 76 0.36 3.07 11.20
CA ASP A 76 -0.19 1.74 11.42
C ASP A 76 -1.67 1.84 11.83
N ILE A 77 -2.49 0.97 11.25
CA ILE A 77 -3.88 0.76 11.65
C ILE A 77 -3.90 -0.51 12.47
N TYR A 78 -4.01 -0.35 13.78
CA TYR A 78 -4.02 -1.49 14.69
C TYR A 78 -5.29 -2.32 14.51
N VAL A 79 -5.10 -3.61 14.33
CA VAL A 79 -6.15 -4.62 14.28
C VAL A 79 -5.78 -5.73 15.27
N SER A 80 -6.68 -6.08 16.17
CA SER A 80 -6.44 -7.19 17.12
C SER A 80 -6.35 -8.53 16.39
N ASP A 81 -5.74 -9.54 17.01
CA ASP A 81 -5.65 -10.89 16.42
C ASP A 81 -7.03 -11.49 16.14
N ALA A 82 -8.02 -11.23 17.00
CA ALA A 82 -9.39 -11.66 16.78
C ALA A 82 -10.04 -10.97 15.57
N ASP A 83 -9.84 -9.67 15.42
CA ASP A 83 -10.34 -8.91 14.28
C ASP A 83 -9.60 -9.28 12.99
N THR A 84 -8.30 -9.55 13.06
CA THR A 84 -7.50 -10.05 11.94
C THR A 84 -8.07 -11.37 11.42
N THR A 85 -8.36 -12.30 12.30
CA THR A 85 -8.99 -13.58 11.94
C THR A 85 -10.36 -13.34 11.30
N ALA A 86 -11.19 -12.48 11.87
CA ALA A 86 -12.50 -12.14 11.34
C ALA A 86 -12.42 -11.46 9.95
N LEU A 87 -11.43 -10.58 9.73
CA LEU A 87 -11.18 -9.95 8.44
C LEU A 87 -10.76 -10.97 7.36
N ILE A 88 -9.92 -11.93 7.71
CA ILE A 88 -9.42 -12.95 6.76
C ILE A 88 -10.53 -13.95 6.42
N GLU A 89 -11.22 -14.48 7.44
CA GLU A 89 -12.25 -15.49 7.27
C GLU A 89 -13.57 -14.93 6.73
N GLY A 90 -13.88 -13.67 7.07
CA GLY A 90 -15.11 -13.02 6.66
C GLY A 90 -16.36 -13.54 7.39
N GLY A 91 -17.50 -13.49 6.73
CA GLY A 91 -18.75 -14.02 7.25
C GLY A 91 -19.29 -13.27 8.47
N LYS A 92 -19.73 -14.01 9.49
CA LYS A 92 -20.33 -13.43 10.71
C LYS A 92 -19.32 -12.66 11.59
N GLY A 93 -18.02 -12.88 11.41
CA GLY A 93 -16.98 -12.15 12.10
C GLY A 93 -16.89 -10.68 11.70
N LEU A 94 -17.37 -10.34 10.51
CA LEU A 94 -17.47 -8.95 10.04
C LEU A 94 -18.71 -8.27 10.64
N ASN A 95 -18.65 -7.98 11.92
CA ASN A 95 -19.72 -7.33 12.67
C ASN A 95 -19.51 -5.80 12.78
N ASP A 96 -20.52 -5.11 13.28
CA ASP A 96 -20.52 -3.65 13.40
C ASP A 96 -19.40 -3.16 14.32
N GLU A 97 -19.13 -3.84 15.42
CA GLU A 97 -18.10 -3.48 16.38
C GLU A 97 -16.68 -3.50 15.76
N LEU A 98 -16.40 -4.49 14.87
CA LEU A 98 -15.14 -4.56 14.14
C LEU A 98 -14.99 -3.33 13.24
N PHE A 99 -16.02 -2.97 12.48
CA PHE A 99 -15.98 -1.80 11.60
C PHE A 99 -15.88 -0.49 12.36
N ASP A 100 -16.54 -0.36 13.49
CA ASP A 100 -16.42 0.81 14.38
C ASP A 100 -14.97 0.98 14.87
N ARG A 101 -14.33 -0.12 15.28
CA ARG A 101 -12.91 -0.09 15.69
C ARG A 101 -12.00 0.31 14.53
N LEU A 102 -12.17 -0.29 13.35
CA LEU A 102 -11.39 0.05 12.16
C LEU A 102 -11.58 1.51 11.76
N ALA A 103 -12.83 1.97 11.69
CA ALA A 103 -13.14 3.36 11.35
C ALA A 103 -12.51 4.34 12.36
N SER A 104 -12.55 4.01 13.65
CA SER A 104 -11.91 4.80 14.70
C SER A 104 -10.39 4.88 14.50
N GLN A 105 -9.71 3.77 14.21
CA GLN A 105 -8.27 3.75 13.93
C GLN A 105 -7.92 4.55 12.68
N ILE A 106 -8.69 4.41 11.61
CA ILE A 106 -8.50 5.17 10.38
C ILE A 106 -8.67 6.67 10.64
N ARG A 107 -9.74 7.09 11.32
CA ARG A 107 -9.94 8.50 11.70
C ARG A 107 -8.79 9.06 12.51
N THR A 108 -8.28 8.28 13.46
CA THR A 108 -7.12 8.68 14.29
C THR A 108 -5.89 8.92 13.42
N SER A 109 -5.59 8.01 12.50
CA SER A 109 -4.46 8.14 11.59
C SER A 109 -4.60 9.35 10.65
N LEU A 110 -5.79 9.57 10.10
CA LEU A 110 -6.05 10.70 9.21
C LEU A 110 -6.00 12.04 9.95
N THR A 111 -6.50 12.09 11.18
CA THR A 111 -6.41 13.28 12.04
C THR A 111 -4.96 13.61 12.39
N ALA A 112 -4.16 12.60 12.71
CA ALA A 112 -2.74 12.77 12.95
C ALA A 112 -2.01 13.30 11.71
N PHE A 113 -2.33 12.77 10.53
CA PHE A 113 -1.78 13.24 9.26
C PHE A 113 -2.13 14.71 8.98
N ILE A 114 -3.41 15.08 9.07
CA ILE A 114 -3.88 16.47 8.86
C ILE A 114 -3.14 17.42 9.79
N LYS A 115 -3.02 17.07 11.08
CA LYS A 115 -2.32 17.87 12.07
C LYS A 115 -0.82 18.01 11.78
N GLN A 116 -0.19 16.93 11.35
CA GLN A 116 1.26 16.89 11.13
C GLN A 116 1.68 17.55 9.82
N SER A 117 0.89 17.39 8.77
CA SER A 117 1.16 17.95 7.44
C SER A 117 0.68 19.39 7.28
N GLY A 118 -0.28 19.83 8.10
CA GLY A 118 -0.88 21.16 7.99
C GLY A 118 -1.86 21.32 6.84
N VAL A 119 -2.30 20.22 6.21
CA VAL A 119 -3.32 20.27 5.14
C VAL A 119 -4.66 20.75 5.70
N PRO A 120 -5.45 21.52 4.94
CA PRO A 120 -6.73 22.06 5.42
C PRO A 120 -7.82 21.00 5.58
N GLY A 121 -7.65 19.83 4.97
CA GLY A 121 -8.58 18.71 5.03
C GLY A 121 -8.32 17.70 3.93
N LEU A 122 -9.10 16.64 3.93
CA LEU A 122 -9.06 15.57 2.94
C LEU A 122 -10.41 15.48 2.22
N GLU A 123 -10.37 15.40 0.92
CA GLU A 123 -11.58 15.20 0.13
C GLU A 123 -11.88 13.71 -0.09
N LYS A 124 -10.84 12.97 -0.42
CA LYS A 124 -10.91 11.58 -0.85
C LYS A 124 -9.92 10.70 -0.09
N VAL A 125 -10.36 9.51 0.26
CA VAL A 125 -9.53 8.45 0.85
C VAL A 125 -9.63 7.22 -0.06
N GLN A 126 -8.51 6.79 -0.58
CA GLN A 126 -8.43 5.62 -1.45
C GLN A 126 -8.15 4.39 -0.59
N VAL A 127 -8.85 3.30 -0.86
CA VAL A 127 -8.73 2.08 -0.06
C VAL A 127 -8.40 0.89 -0.95
N THR A 128 -7.48 0.05 -0.50
CA THR A 128 -7.18 -1.24 -1.09
C THR A 128 -7.32 -2.36 -0.08
N SER A 129 -7.59 -3.57 -0.55
CA SER A 129 -7.66 -4.75 0.29
C SER A 129 -7.35 -6.01 -0.50
N SER A 130 -6.55 -6.89 0.07
CA SER A 130 -6.30 -8.23 -0.47
C SER A 130 -7.29 -9.29 0.06
N LEU A 131 -8.31 -8.87 0.84
CA LEU A 131 -9.32 -9.77 1.37
C LEU A 131 -10.20 -10.35 0.24
N SER A 132 -10.56 -11.62 0.34
CA SER A 132 -11.40 -12.30 -0.66
C SER A 132 -12.81 -11.72 -0.80
N HIS A 133 -13.27 -10.98 0.19
CA HIS A 133 -14.58 -10.31 0.26
C HIS A 133 -14.46 -8.77 0.25
N ALA A 134 -13.39 -8.26 -0.37
CA ALA A 134 -13.06 -6.83 -0.38
C ALA A 134 -14.23 -5.91 -0.79
N GLU A 135 -15.05 -6.33 -1.76
CA GLU A 135 -16.20 -5.54 -2.21
C GLU A 135 -17.19 -5.25 -1.07
N LYS A 136 -17.60 -6.30 -0.33
CA LYS A 136 -18.50 -6.14 0.83
C LYS A 136 -17.85 -5.32 1.94
N PHE A 137 -16.56 -5.51 2.14
CA PHE A 137 -15.76 -4.74 3.08
C PHE A 137 -15.77 -3.24 2.72
N PHE A 138 -15.52 -2.88 1.46
CA PHE A 138 -15.54 -1.50 1.01
C PHE A 138 -16.91 -0.83 1.18
N GLU A 139 -17.98 -1.53 0.82
CA GLU A 139 -19.35 -1.01 0.98
C GLU A 139 -19.69 -0.75 2.45
N ARG A 140 -19.20 -1.59 3.35
CA ARG A 140 -19.38 -1.37 4.78
C ARG A 140 -18.54 -0.19 5.28
N LEU A 141 -17.26 -0.15 4.92
CA LEU A 141 -16.35 0.92 5.32
C LEU A 141 -16.84 2.31 4.89
N LYS A 142 -17.41 2.43 3.69
CA LYS A 142 -18.04 3.68 3.21
C LYS A 142 -19.18 4.17 4.11
N LYS A 143 -19.93 3.26 4.72
CA LYS A 143 -21.02 3.62 5.63
C LYS A 143 -20.50 4.08 6.98
N GLU A 144 -19.38 3.53 7.43
CA GLU A 144 -18.79 3.90 8.71
C GLU A 144 -17.97 5.20 8.62
N ILE A 145 -17.27 5.42 7.51
CA ILE A 145 -16.43 6.62 7.30
C ILE A 145 -17.18 7.58 6.39
N VAL A 146 -18.04 8.41 6.97
CA VAL A 146 -18.87 9.38 6.23
C VAL A 146 -18.19 10.74 6.03
N GLU A 147 -17.12 11.01 6.77
CA GLU A 147 -16.40 12.29 6.74
C GLU A 147 -15.60 12.50 5.47
N TYR A 148 -15.24 11.40 4.79
CA TYR A 148 -14.41 11.40 3.59
C TYR A 148 -15.06 10.56 2.49
N LYS A 149 -14.83 10.94 1.25
CA LYS A 149 -15.20 10.09 0.11
C LYS A 149 -14.29 8.87 0.04
N VAL A 150 -14.74 7.73 0.56
CA VAL A 150 -14.02 6.45 0.49
C VAL A 150 -14.20 5.85 -0.90
N VAL A 151 -13.07 5.59 -1.58
CA VAL A 151 -13.04 5.06 -2.96
C VAL A 151 -12.13 3.84 -3.00
N PRO A 152 -12.61 2.67 -3.44
CA PRO A 152 -11.72 1.56 -3.76
C PRO A 152 -10.76 1.98 -4.86
N ILE A 153 -9.47 1.63 -4.71
CA ILE A 153 -8.51 1.90 -5.76
C ILE A 153 -8.51 0.78 -6.80
N ASP A 154 -8.51 1.17 -8.07
CA ASP A 154 -8.08 0.28 -9.15
C ASP A 154 -6.65 0.67 -9.56
N PRO A 155 -5.64 -0.13 -9.19
CA PRO A 155 -4.25 0.18 -9.46
C PRO A 155 -3.91 0.22 -10.94
N PHE A 156 -4.78 -0.30 -11.80
CA PHE A 156 -4.59 -0.32 -13.27
C PHE A 156 -5.11 0.93 -13.98
N THR A 157 -5.77 1.86 -13.28
CA THR A 157 -6.39 3.05 -13.89
C THR A 157 -5.41 3.87 -14.74
N PHE A 158 -4.13 3.95 -14.33
CA PHE A 158 -3.11 4.76 -15.00
C PHE A 158 -1.98 3.92 -15.61
N VAL A 159 -2.19 2.61 -15.75
CA VAL A 159 -1.18 1.69 -16.30
C VAL A 159 -1.63 1.20 -17.68
N GLN A 160 -0.72 1.28 -18.64
CA GLN A 160 -0.96 0.67 -19.95
C GLN A 160 -0.81 -0.85 -19.86
N ILE A 161 -1.91 -1.56 -20.01
CA ILE A 161 -1.93 -3.01 -19.99
C ILE A 161 -1.67 -3.52 -21.41
N PRO A 162 -0.63 -4.37 -21.63
CA PRO A 162 -0.40 -4.98 -22.93
C PRO A 162 -1.63 -5.77 -23.41
N PRO A 163 -2.00 -5.71 -24.70
CA PRO A 163 -3.20 -6.37 -25.22
C PRO A 163 -3.30 -7.84 -24.84
N GLN A 164 -2.17 -8.56 -24.81
CA GLN A 164 -2.12 -9.98 -24.47
C GLN A 164 -2.48 -10.28 -23.00
N GLN A 165 -2.36 -9.30 -22.11
CA GLN A 165 -2.65 -9.44 -20.68
C GLN A 165 -4.03 -8.87 -20.30
N LYS A 166 -4.65 -8.11 -21.19
CA LYS A 166 -5.90 -7.39 -20.91
C LYS A 166 -7.01 -8.31 -20.41
N GLY A 167 -7.24 -9.44 -21.08
CA GLY A 167 -8.24 -10.41 -20.66
C GLY A 167 -7.97 -11.03 -19.29
N ARG A 168 -6.70 -11.21 -18.90
CA ARG A 168 -6.34 -11.73 -17.56
C ARG A 168 -6.63 -10.71 -16.47
N VAL A 169 -6.34 -9.44 -16.71
CA VAL A 169 -6.64 -8.36 -15.76
C VAL A 169 -8.16 -8.20 -15.61
N GLU A 170 -8.90 -8.21 -16.71
CA GLU A 170 -10.37 -8.07 -16.70
C GLU A 170 -11.08 -9.24 -15.99
N THR A 171 -10.48 -10.41 -15.91
CA THR A 171 -11.03 -11.56 -15.18
C THR A 171 -10.77 -11.50 -13.67
N GLU A 172 -9.81 -10.70 -13.22
CA GLU A 172 -9.55 -10.50 -11.79
C GLU A 172 -10.63 -9.59 -11.19
N LYS A 173 -11.36 -10.13 -10.22
CA LYS A 173 -12.47 -9.39 -9.57
C LYS A 173 -11.99 -8.36 -8.55
N ASN A 174 -10.83 -8.58 -7.95
CA ASN A 174 -10.28 -7.70 -6.93
C ASN A 174 -8.95 -7.11 -7.41
N HIS A 175 -9.02 -6.12 -8.29
CA HIS A 175 -7.84 -5.42 -8.78
C HIS A 175 -7.00 -4.82 -7.64
N SER A 176 -7.63 -4.40 -6.55
CA SER A 176 -6.92 -3.81 -5.42
C SER A 176 -5.95 -4.79 -4.75
N SER A 177 -6.17 -6.11 -4.85
CA SER A 177 -5.25 -7.12 -4.33
C SER A 177 -3.88 -7.09 -5.02
N LEU A 178 -3.82 -6.56 -6.24
CA LEU A 178 -2.62 -6.45 -7.06
C LEU A 178 -1.85 -5.14 -6.87
N ALA A 179 -2.37 -4.23 -6.02
CA ALA A 179 -1.80 -2.89 -5.86
C ALA A 179 -0.31 -2.92 -5.45
N VAL A 180 0.06 -3.77 -4.49
CA VAL A 180 1.46 -3.89 -4.05
C VAL A 180 2.36 -4.41 -5.17
N ALA A 181 1.92 -5.45 -5.87
CA ALA A 181 2.70 -6.03 -6.98
C ALA A 181 2.89 -5.01 -8.11
N LEU A 182 1.85 -4.25 -8.44
CA LEU A 182 1.94 -3.20 -9.44
C LEU A 182 2.84 -2.05 -8.97
N GLY A 183 2.74 -1.63 -7.72
CA GLY A 183 3.61 -0.62 -7.14
C GLY A 183 5.09 -1.01 -7.15
N LEU A 184 5.40 -2.29 -6.98
CA LEU A 184 6.74 -2.82 -7.18
C LEU A 184 7.14 -2.80 -8.65
N ALA A 185 6.24 -3.15 -9.56
CA ALA A 185 6.50 -3.17 -11.00
C ALA A 185 6.70 -1.77 -11.60
N THR A 186 6.04 -0.75 -11.06
CA THR A 186 6.20 0.65 -11.49
C THR A 186 7.47 1.30 -10.93
N ARG A 187 8.17 0.63 -10.02
CA ARG A 187 9.43 1.11 -9.49
C ARG A 187 10.47 1.19 -10.61
N GLN A 188 11.14 2.33 -10.71
CA GLN A 188 12.29 2.46 -11.60
C GLN A 188 13.44 1.60 -11.05
N LEU A 189 13.85 0.62 -11.82
CA LEU A 189 14.97 -0.24 -11.49
C LEU A 189 16.27 0.52 -11.83
N ASP A 190 16.97 0.97 -10.80
CA ASP A 190 18.35 1.44 -10.94
C ASP A 190 19.30 0.27 -10.83
N VAL A 191 19.37 -0.54 -11.86
CA VAL A 191 20.21 -1.75 -11.91
C VAL A 191 21.71 -1.39 -11.85
N PHE A 192 22.08 -0.20 -12.28
CA PHE A 192 23.48 0.23 -12.37
C PHE A 192 23.90 1.24 -11.30
N GLY A 193 23.01 1.66 -10.42
CA GLY A 193 23.31 2.60 -9.34
C GLY A 193 23.59 4.03 -9.81
N TYR A 194 23.22 4.39 -11.05
CA TYR A 194 23.45 5.73 -11.61
C TYR A 194 22.57 6.80 -10.98
N TYR A 195 21.42 6.41 -10.41
CA TYR A 195 20.44 7.33 -9.83
C TYR A 195 20.63 7.56 -8.34
N LYS A 196 21.83 7.33 -7.79
CA LYS A 196 22.16 7.56 -6.36
C LYS A 196 21.80 8.97 -5.86
N PHE A 197 21.61 9.91 -6.77
CA PHE A 197 21.35 11.32 -6.46
C PHE A 197 19.91 11.78 -6.78
N VAL A 198 19.07 10.93 -7.35
CA VAL A 198 17.70 11.30 -7.67
C VAL A 198 16.82 11.03 -6.45
N THR A 199 16.62 12.08 -5.67
CA THR A 199 15.67 12.23 -4.56
C THR A 199 15.65 11.09 -3.52
N ALA A 200 16.18 11.40 -2.38
CA ALA A 200 16.52 10.59 -1.20
C ALA A 200 15.42 9.65 -0.62
N VAL A 201 14.23 9.59 -1.15
CA VAL A 201 13.11 8.84 -0.54
C VAL A 201 12.55 7.76 -1.47
N SER A 202 12.94 7.72 -2.74
CA SER A 202 12.24 6.88 -3.71
C SER A 202 12.67 5.43 -3.81
N ASN A 203 13.89 5.06 -3.40
CA ASN A 203 14.42 3.73 -3.65
C ASN A 203 15.04 3.08 -2.42
N ILE A 204 14.20 2.50 -1.57
CA ILE A 204 14.65 1.63 -0.47
C ILE A 204 14.93 0.24 -1.05
N ASN A 205 16.06 -0.33 -0.69
CA ASN A 205 16.36 -1.72 -0.92
C ASN A 205 16.99 -2.31 0.35
N LEU A 206 16.27 -3.20 0.98
CA LEU A 206 16.67 -3.88 2.21
C LEU A 206 17.49 -5.15 1.96
N LEU A 207 17.82 -5.45 0.69
CA LEU A 207 18.62 -6.63 0.38
C LEU A 207 20.01 -6.51 1.00
N PRO A 208 20.45 -7.49 1.79
CA PRO A 208 21.84 -7.55 2.30
C PRO A 208 22.84 -7.69 1.14
N ASP A 209 24.06 -7.30 1.38
CA ASP A 209 25.22 -7.53 0.48
C ASP A 209 25.05 -7.00 -0.95
N ARG A 210 24.58 -5.76 -1.04
CA ARG A 210 24.39 -5.06 -2.31
C ARG A 210 25.67 -4.87 -3.13
N GLU A 211 26.80 -4.68 -2.44
CA GLU A 211 28.07 -4.28 -3.04
C GLU A 211 28.74 -5.42 -3.79
N ASP A 212 28.40 -6.67 -3.46
CA ASP A 212 28.99 -7.85 -4.08
C ASP A 212 28.27 -8.33 -5.37
N ARG A 213 27.23 -7.60 -5.81
CA ARG A 213 26.35 -8.01 -6.94
C ARG A 213 26.40 -7.11 -8.17
N ILE A 214 27.40 -6.24 -8.24
CA ILE A 214 27.65 -5.36 -9.39
C ILE A 214 28.77 -5.93 -10.24
#